data_0086697107546b080d6bcb158dfdd4a1
#
_entry.id   0086697107546b080d6bcb158dfdd4a1
#
_cell.length_a   1.000
_cell.length_b   1.000
_cell.length_c   1.000
_cell.angle_alpha   90.00
_cell.angle_beta   90.00
_cell.angle_gamma   90.00
#
_symmetry.space_group_name_H-M   'P 1'
#
loop_
_entity.id
_entity.type
_entity.pdbx_description
1 polymer ?
#
loop_
_entity_poly.entity_id
_entity_poly.type
_entity_poly.pdbx_seq_one_letter_code
_entity_poly.pdbx_strand_id
1 'polypeptide(L)'
;MLGGPGLLESIYEDALAYELELRNILFKRQLPVPVLYKGVPVRDALRLDLLVDDRVIVEVKATDKVHPAQVLTYLRLSQRKLGLVLNFGQSLLRDGISRVVNNF
;
A
#
# COMPACT_ATOMS: atom_id res chain seq x y z
N MET A 1 -17.36 -11.81 -3.24
CA MET A 1 -18.47 -11.02 -2.67
C MET A 1 -18.44 -9.62 -3.24
N LEU A 2 -19.47 -9.28 -3.99
CA LEU A 2 -19.57 -7.95 -4.57
C LEU A 2 -19.91 -6.94 -3.49
N GLY A 3 -19.26 -5.80 -3.51
CA GLY A 3 -19.50 -4.74 -2.55
C GLY A 3 -18.92 -4.98 -1.17
N GLY A 4 -18.07 -5.98 -1.02
CA GLY A 4 -17.38 -6.20 0.24
C GLY A 4 -16.37 -5.10 0.55
N PRO A 5 -15.78 -5.11 1.77
CA PRO A 5 -14.69 -4.20 2.10
C PRO A 5 -13.57 -4.35 1.07
N GLY A 6 -13.08 -3.29 0.51
CA GLY A 6 -12.02 -3.32 -0.48
C GLY A 6 -12.49 -3.09 -1.91
N LEU A 7 -13.79 -3.14 -2.21
CA LEU A 7 -14.27 -2.82 -3.55
C LEU A 7 -13.93 -1.38 -3.93
N LEU A 8 -14.22 -0.45 -3.02
CA LEU A 8 -13.93 0.97 -3.26
C LEU A 8 -12.43 1.21 -3.36
N GLU A 9 -11.64 0.56 -2.50
CA GLU A 9 -10.19 0.64 -2.57
C GLU A 9 -9.66 0.11 -3.89
N SER A 10 -10.22 -0.99 -4.41
CA SER A 10 -9.83 -1.55 -5.71
C SER A 10 -10.06 -0.56 -6.84
N ILE A 11 -11.19 0.15 -6.80
CA ILE A 11 -11.51 1.15 -7.83
C ILE A 11 -10.47 2.28 -7.81
N TYR A 12 -10.13 2.79 -6.64
CA TYR A 12 -9.13 3.85 -6.51
C TYR A 12 -7.73 3.34 -6.88
N GLU A 13 -7.41 2.11 -6.53
CA GLU A 13 -6.14 1.51 -6.93
C GLU A 13 -6.03 1.41 -8.45
N ASP A 14 -7.09 0.97 -9.12
CA ASP A 14 -7.13 0.89 -10.58
C ASP A 14 -6.92 2.26 -11.22
N ALA A 15 -7.59 3.29 -10.69
CA ALA A 15 -7.45 4.65 -11.21
C ALA A 15 -6.03 5.17 -11.01
N LEU A 16 -5.43 4.93 -9.85
CA LEU A 16 -4.06 5.33 -9.56
C LEU A 16 -3.07 4.62 -10.48
N ALA A 17 -3.26 3.33 -10.70
CA ALA A 17 -2.40 2.56 -11.60
C ALA A 17 -2.46 3.14 -13.01
N TYR A 18 -3.64 3.51 -13.48
CA TYR A 18 -3.79 4.13 -14.80
C TYR A 18 -3.06 5.47 -14.88
N GLU A 19 -3.16 6.29 -13.84
CA GLU A 19 -2.44 7.57 -13.80
C GLU A 19 -0.93 7.36 -13.81
N LEU A 20 -0.43 6.36 -13.10
CA LEU A 20 1.00 6.05 -13.13
C LEU A 20 1.45 5.61 -14.52
N GLU A 21 0.64 4.82 -15.22
CA GLU A 21 0.93 4.43 -16.60
C GLU A 21 0.97 5.65 -17.52
N LEU A 22 0.02 6.56 -17.41
CA LEU A 22 -0.02 7.78 -18.23
C LEU A 22 1.21 8.66 -18.02
N ARG A 23 1.81 8.60 -16.84
CA ARG A 23 2.99 9.39 -16.48
C ARG A 23 4.29 8.63 -16.68
N ASN A 24 4.23 7.42 -17.22
CA ASN A 24 5.38 6.55 -17.45
C ASN A 24 6.16 6.27 -16.17
N ILE A 25 5.47 6.14 -15.05
CA ILE A 25 6.07 5.76 -13.77
C ILE A 25 5.91 4.26 -13.61
N LEU A 26 7.01 3.56 -13.39
CA LEU A 26 7.00 2.10 -13.19
C LEU A 26 6.35 1.75 -11.86
N PHE A 27 5.56 0.69 -11.85
CA PHE A 27 4.94 0.20 -10.63
C PHE A 27 4.60 -1.28 -10.74
N LYS A 28 4.39 -1.90 -9.58
CA LYS A 28 3.88 -3.27 -9.45
C LYS A 28 2.67 -3.24 -8.54
N ARG A 29 1.69 -4.07 -8.83
CA ARG A 29 0.45 -4.17 -8.04
C ARG A 29 0.41 -5.50 -7.32
N GLN A 30 -0.22 -5.50 -6.13
CA GLN A 30 -0.49 -6.72 -5.36
C GLN A 30 0.76 -7.57 -5.19
N LEU A 31 1.85 -6.91 -4.80
CA LEU A 31 3.14 -7.56 -4.63
C LEU A 31 3.16 -8.36 -3.34
N PRO A 32 3.44 -9.68 -3.38
CA PRO A 32 3.52 -10.47 -2.15
C PRO A 32 4.80 -10.17 -1.39
N VAL A 33 4.68 -10.07 -0.06
CA VAL A 33 5.81 -9.89 0.85
C VAL A 33 5.78 -11.05 1.83
N PRO A 34 6.78 -11.95 1.78
CA PRO A 34 6.81 -13.10 2.70
C PRO A 34 6.97 -12.65 4.15
N VAL A 35 6.31 -13.36 5.05
CA VAL A 35 6.48 -13.15 6.50
C VAL A 35 7.28 -14.33 7.04
N LEU A 36 8.54 -14.08 7.34
CA LEU A 36 9.46 -15.12 7.78
C LEU A 36 9.80 -14.95 9.26
N TYR A 37 9.92 -16.08 9.95
CA TYR A 37 10.48 -16.13 11.29
C TYR A 37 11.63 -17.14 11.26
N LYS A 38 12.84 -16.67 11.54
CA LYS A 38 14.05 -17.51 11.47
C LYS A 38 14.17 -18.23 10.12
N GLY A 39 13.84 -17.51 9.03
CA GLY A 39 13.92 -18.04 7.67
C GLY A 39 12.77 -18.95 7.26
N VAL A 40 11.76 -19.13 8.11
CA VAL A 40 10.64 -20.03 7.84
C VAL A 40 9.37 -19.22 7.64
N PRO A 41 8.61 -19.45 6.54
CA PRO A 41 7.32 -18.81 6.39
C PRO A 41 6.36 -19.25 7.49
N VAL A 42 5.85 -18.30 8.27
CA VAL A 42 4.98 -18.57 9.40
C VAL A 42 3.52 -18.24 9.12
N ARG A 43 3.25 -17.63 7.97
CA ARG A 43 1.91 -17.36 7.50
C ARG A 43 1.97 -17.05 6.01
N ASP A 44 0.80 -16.89 5.38
CA ASP A 44 0.71 -16.47 4.00
C ASP A 44 1.36 -15.10 3.82
N ALA A 45 1.91 -14.87 2.64
CA ALA A 45 2.52 -13.59 2.32
C ALA A 45 1.50 -12.46 2.44
N LEU A 46 1.96 -11.31 2.92
CA LEU A 46 1.20 -10.08 2.87
C LEU A 46 1.25 -9.54 1.43
N ARG A 47 0.27 -8.74 1.05
CA ARG A 47 0.25 -8.13 -0.27
C ARG A 47 0.29 -6.62 -0.16
N LEU A 48 1.24 -6.01 -0.87
CA LEU A 48 1.28 -4.57 -1.03
C LEU A 48 0.35 -4.18 -2.16
N ASP A 49 -0.42 -3.10 -1.98
CA ASP A 49 -1.28 -2.63 -3.06
C ASP A 49 -0.45 -2.19 -4.26
N LEU A 50 0.53 -1.33 -4.04
CA LEU A 50 1.41 -0.82 -5.08
C LEU A 50 2.83 -0.66 -4.56
N LEU A 51 3.79 -0.97 -5.42
CA LEU A 51 5.18 -0.59 -5.24
C LEU A 51 5.56 0.29 -6.41
N VAL A 52 5.83 1.56 -6.15
CA VAL A 52 6.07 2.58 -7.16
C VAL A 52 7.56 2.85 -7.29
N ASP A 53 8.06 2.76 -8.52
CA ASP A 53 9.46 3.03 -8.87
C ASP A 53 10.44 2.20 -8.02
N ASP A 54 10.01 1.01 -7.62
CA ASP A 54 10.78 0.08 -6.75
C ASP A 54 11.21 0.70 -5.42
N ARG A 55 10.61 1.81 -5.01
CA ARG A 55 11.05 2.59 -3.85
C ARG A 55 9.94 2.90 -2.86
N VAL A 56 8.72 3.17 -3.32
CA VAL A 56 7.66 3.70 -2.48
C VAL A 56 6.52 2.71 -2.43
N ILE A 57 6.21 2.24 -1.21
CA ILE A 57 5.02 1.43 -0.98
C ILE A 57 3.83 2.37 -0.90
N VAL A 58 2.77 2.09 -1.65
CA VAL A 58 1.53 2.87 -1.60
C VAL A 58 0.39 1.94 -1.20
N GLU A 59 -0.27 2.26 -0.11
CA GLU A 59 -1.46 1.57 0.37
C GLU A 59 -2.68 2.45 0.11
N VAL A 60 -3.70 1.87 -0.51
CA VAL A 60 -4.94 2.57 -0.85
C VAL A 60 -6.01 2.16 0.16
N LYS A 61 -6.60 3.13 0.81
CA LYS A 61 -7.65 2.92 1.82
C LYS A 61 -8.87 3.79 1.49
N ALA A 62 -10.03 3.35 1.99
CA ALA A 62 -11.25 4.14 1.92
C ALA A 62 -12.01 3.86 3.22
N THR A 63 -11.54 4.42 4.32
CA THR A 63 -12.01 4.12 5.66
C THR A 63 -11.95 5.35 6.54
N ASP A 64 -12.67 5.31 7.66
CA ASP A 64 -12.62 6.38 8.66
C ASP A 64 -11.30 6.41 9.42
N LYS A 65 -10.57 5.30 9.43
CA LYS A 65 -9.35 5.16 10.23
C LYS A 65 -8.20 4.73 9.35
N VAL A 66 -7.02 5.30 9.64
CA VAL A 66 -5.76 4.93 9.00
C VAL A 66 -4.86 4.30 10.07
N HIS A 67 -4.23 3.19 9.72
CA HIS A 67 -3.30 2.49 10.63
C HIS A 67 -1.89 2.48 10.03
N PRO A 68 -1.11 3.56 10.26
CA PRO A 68 0.25 3.64 9.71
C PRO A 68 1.17 2.50 10.14
N ALA A 69 0.89 1.89 11.29
CA ALA A 69 1.69 0.76 11.79
C ALA A 69 1.71 -0.42 10.82
N GLN A 70 0.62 -0.66 10.09
CA GLN A 70 0.58 -1.73 9.09
C GLN A 70 1.57 -1.46 7.96
N VAL A 71 1.60 -0.21 7.48
CA VAL A 71 2.52 0.18 6.40
C VAL A 71 3.96 0.11 6.90
N LEU A 72 4.21 0.53 8.13
CA LEU A 72 5.56 0.41 8.72
C LEU A 72 6.01 -1.05 8.75
N THR A 73 5.11 -1.97 9.09
CA THR A 73 5.42 -3.40 9.04
C THR A 73 5.80 -3.84 7.63
N TYR A 74 5.06 -3.43 6.62
CA TYR A 74 5.38 -3.74 5.23
C TYR A 74 6.76 -3.19 4.83
N LEU A 75 7.07 -1.96 5.24
CA LEU A 75 8.36 -1.33 4.95
C LEU A 75 9.51 -2.15 5.57
N ARG A 76 9.34 -2.58 6.80
CA ARG A 76 10.36 -3.37 7.50
C ARG A 76 10.56 -4.73 6.83
N LEU A 77 9.48 -5.43 6.49
CA LEU A 77 9.56 -6.73 5.86
C LEU A 77 10.17 -6.67 4.47
N SER A 78 9.89 -5.61 3.71
CA SER A 78 10.38 -5.43 2.34
C SER A 78 11.67 -4.65 2.27
N GLN A 79 12.19 -4.17 3.40
CA GLN A 79 13.40 -3.34 3.49
C GLN A 79 13.29 -2.06 2.67
N ARG A 80 12.11 -1.46 2.63
CA ARG A 80 11.86 -0.18 1.99
C ARG A 80 11.83 0.92 3.04
N LYS A 81 12.11 2.16 2.60
CA LYS A 81 12.21 3.30 3.52
C LYS A 81 10.98 4.17 3.56
N LEU A 82 10.22 4.24 2.48
CA LEU A 82 9.11 5.17 2.36
C LEU A 82 7.82 4.48 1.95
N GLY A 83 6.77 4.78 2.68
CA GLY A 83 5.42 4.38 2.33
C GLY A 83 4.47 5.56 2.37
N LEU A 84 3.42 5.47 1.58
CA LEU A 84 2.31 6.42 1.58
C LEU A 84 1.01 5.66 1.79
N VAL A 85 0.15 6.21 2.62
CA VAL A 85 -1.23 5.76 2.73
C VAL A 85 -2.09 6.81 2.08
N LEU A 86 -2.84 6.43 1.06
CA LEU A 86 -3.79 7.30 0.37
C LEU A 86 -5.18 6.86 0.79
N ASN A 87 -5.81 7.63 1.68
CA ASN A 87 -7.13 7.30 2.20
C ASN A 87 -8.19 8.17 1.53
N PHE A 88 -8.93 7.57 0.61
CA PHE A 88 -10.00 8.25 -0.12
C PHE A 88 -11.31 8.33 0.66
N GLY A 89 -11.34 7.81 1.90
CA GLY A 89 -12.48 7.96 2.79
C GLY A 89 -12.56 9.32 3.48
N GLN A 90 -11.57 10.18 3.29
CA GLN A 90 -11.57 11.53 3.88
C GLN A 90 -12.24 12.53 2.95
N SER A 91 -12.78 13.62 3.53
CA SER A 91 -13.46 14.68 2.77
C SER A 91 -12.53 15.33 1.75
N LEU A 92 -11.26 15.54 2.14
CA LEU A 92 -10.22 16.08 1.27
C LEU A 92 -9.10 15.07 1.19
N LEU A 93 -8.59 14.83 0.00
CA LEU A 93 -7.51 13.86 -0.20
C LEU A 93 -6.26 14.24 0.59
N ARG A 94 -5.94 15.53 0.70
CA ARG A 94 -4.76 15.96 1.48
C ARG A 94 -4.81 15.50 2.93
N ASP A 95 -6.02 15.37 3.49
CA ASP A 95 -6.21 14.89 4.87
C ASP A 95 -6.12 13.38 4.95
N GLY A 96 -6.22 12.71 3.79
CA GLY A 96 -6.10 11.26 3.69
C GLY A 96 -4.71 10.77 3.29
N ILE A 97 -3.75 11.68 3.10
CA ILE A 97 -2.38 11.29 2.75
C ILE A 97 -1.54 11.20 4.01
N SER A 98 -1.01 10.02 4.28
CA SER A 98 -0.10 9.80 5.41
C SER A 98 1.21 9.24 4.91
N ARG A 99 2.31 9.82 5.39
CA ARG A 99 3.66 9.38 5.05
C ARG A 99 4.21 8.52 6.19
N VAL A 100 4.77 7.37 5.85
CA VAL A 100 5.37 6.46 6.82
C VAL A 100 6.83 6.24 6.44
N VAL A 101 7.73 6.40 7.39
CA VAL A 101 9.16 6.28 7.15
C VAL A 101 9.73 5.17 8.03
N ASN A 102 10.54 4.32 7.41
CA ASN A 102 11.30 3.28 8.11
C ASN A 102 12.77 3.69 8.10
N ASN A 103 13.26 4.08 9.25
CA ASN A 103 14.66 4.50 9.40
C ASN A 103 15.53 3.29 9.75
N PHE A 104 16.23 2.78 8.77
CA PHE A 104 17.18 1.70 8.99
C PHE A 104 18.51 1.97 8.30
#